data_d74c1763a14bc1e66516ee8cbfe08d91
#
_entry.id   d74c1763a14bc1e66516ee8cbfe08d91
#
_cell.length_a   1.000
_cell.length_b   1.000
_cell.length_c   1.000
_cell.angle_alpha   90.00
_cell.angle_beta   90.00
_cell.angle_gamma   90.00
#
_symmetry.space_group_name_H-M   'P 1'
#
loop_
_entity.id
_entity.type
_entity.pdbx_description
1 polymer ?
#
loop_
_entity_poly.entity_id
_entity_poly.type
_entity_poly.pdbx_seq_one_letter_code
_entity_poly.pdbx_strand_id
1 'polypeptide(L)'
;MPRLMIPDDFISQFMLLSNIVSQNNSLGTASPLTAFLAQQQIILEDDVTAGAAAQTHDASRALLSKQSENFRQLRDNYFKTPWAHLTGSAQFLKQFYKGNTKELGNWGFSITDSGKINYPPAFIDRMAIFQAFNDKNQSYAEGESPLQPYLTQQQINLTSDAGFVSQAATNQTSFITAAQQSENETELRNQLWLPVLAHIKIIGGFLMKLYTNNPKALGAWGFVVDDSTQKPKLRTTKLKLGEQITTNGVVLGSTLSNTGETDIHIYKGKTTAGTPSIVHIGEQLGIQKGYSIITVVNPSLVKEAKFTVMVVN
;
A
#
# COMPACT_ATOMS: atom_id res chain seq x y z
N MET A 1 -18.34 3.75 20.90
CA MET A 1 -19.38 4.18 19.96
C MET A 1 -19.27 3.31 18.71
N PRO A 2 -20.38 2.89 18.12
CA PRO A 2 -20.36 2.19 16.85
C PRO A 2 -19.63 3.03 15.79
N ARG A 3 -18.88 2.39 14.92
CA ARG A 3 -18.11 3.06 13.86
C ARG A 3 -18.69 2.66 12.51
N LEU A 4 -18.96 3.66 11.67
CA LEU A 4 -19.36 3.45 10.29
C LEU A 4 -18.16 2.96 9.49
N MET A 5 -18.32 1.85 8.80
CA MET A 5 -17.31 1.33 7.89
C MET A 5 -17.71 1.63 6.45
N ILE A 6 -16.85 2.35 5.74
CA ILE A 6 -16.96 2.55 4.30
C ILE A 6 -15.89 1.65 3.67
N PRO A 7 -16.25 0.85 2.65
CA PRO A 7 -15.28 0.00 1.96
C PRO A 7 -14.10 0.79 1.39
N ASP A 8 -12.94 0.16 1.28
CA ASP A 8 -11.73 0.81 0.74
C ASP A 8 -11.64 0.70 -0.78
N ASP A 9 -12.30 -0.31 -1.40
CA ASP A 9 -12.26 -0.52 -2.84
C ASP A 9 -13.41 0.17 -3.57
N PHE A 10 -13.14 0.61 -4.80
CA PHE A 10 -14.07 1.36 -5.63
C PHE A 10 -15.39 0.61 -5.89
N ILE A 11 -15.33 -0.69 -6.21
CA ILE A 11 -16.52 -1.47 -6.57
C ILE A 11 -17.48 -1.57 -5.39
N SER A 12 -16.97 -1.90 -4.20
CA SER A 12 -17.77 -1.97 -2.98
C SER A 12 -18.33 -0.61 -2.57
N GLN A 13 -17.57 0.48 -2.80
CA GLN A 13 -18.06 1.84 -2.59
C GLN A 13 -19.19 2.20 -3.55
N PHE A 14 -19.09 1.81 -4.83
CA PHE A 14 -20.15 2.02 -5.84
C PHE A 14 -21.41 1.21 -5.51
N MET A 15 -21.27 -0.02 -5.03
CA MET A 15 -22.40 -0.81 -4.51
C MET A 15 -23.06 -0.13 -3.32
N LEU A 16 -22.28 0.48 -2.42
CA LEU A 16 -22.81 1.25 -1.29
C LEU A 16 -23.64 2.45 -1.76
N LEU A 17 -23.16 3.21 -2.76
CA LEU A 17 -23.94 4.29 -3.39
C LEU A 17 -25.26 3.75 -3.93
N SER A 18 -25.22 2.66 -4.67
CA SER A 18 -26.43 2.02 -5.24
C SER A 18 -27.45 1.64 -4.17
N ASN A 19 -26.97 1.12 -3.03
CA ASN A 19 -27.83 0.79 -1.88
C ASN A 19 -28.44 2.05 -1.26
N ILE A 20 -27.66 3.13 -1.07
CA ILE A 20 -28.15 4.41 -0.57
C ILE A 20 -29.27 4.95 -1.47
N VAL A 21 -29.05 4.97 -2.78
CA VAL A 21 -30.03 5.44 -3.76
C VAL A 21 -31.29 4.59 -3.75
N SER A 22 -31.14 3.26 -3.77
CA SER A 22 -32.26 2.31 -3.71
C SER A 22 -33.10 2.50 -2.46
N GLN A 23 -32.47 2.62 -1.30
CA GLN A 23 -33.17 2.83 -0.03
C GLN A 23 -33.86 4.21 0.00
N ASN A 24 -33.18 5.27 -0.48
CA ASN A 24 -33.76 6.60 -0.58
C ASN A 24 -35.03 6.59 -1.46
N ASN A 25 -34.94 5.97 -2.63
CA ASN A 25 -36.08 5.88 -3.56
C ASN A 25 -37.24 5.03 -3.01
N SER A 26 -36.93 3.94 -2.29
CA SER A 26 -37.96 3.10 -1.67
C SER A 26 -38.77 3.84 -0.60
N LEU A 27 -38.16 4.79 0.07
CA LEU A 27 -38.82 5.63 1.12
C LEU A 27 -39.54 6.85 0.50
N GLY A 28 -39.14 7.28 -0.71
CA GLY A 28 -39.73 8.42 -1.40
C GLY A 28 -39.73 9.69 -0.54
N THR A 29 -40.90 10.31 -0.41
CA THR A 29 -41.05 11.55 0.41
C THR A 29 -40.85 11.33 1.90
N ALA A 30 -40.94 10.09 2.38
CA ALA A 30 -40.66 9.73 3.78
C ALA A 30 -39.17 9.51 4.06
N SER A 31 -38.31 9.66 3.06
CA SER A 31 -36.88 9.50 3.24
C SER A 31 -36.30 10.58 4.17
N PRO A 32 -35.56 10.20 5.21
CA PRO A 32 -34.87 11.15 6.07
C PRO A 32 -33.78 11.94 5.33
N LEU A 33 -33.34 11.48 4.16
CA LEU A 33 -32.34 12.17 3.35
C LEU A 33 -32.90 13.33 2.55
N THR A 34 -34.20 13.41 2.25
CA THR A 34 -34.76 14.39 1.32
C THR A 34 -34.39 15.83 1.68
N ALA A 35 -34.65 16.27 2.92
CA ALA A 35 -34.31 17.62 3.36
C ALA A 35 -32.77 17.81 3.50
N PHE A 36 -32.07 16.77 3.94
CA PHE A 36 -30.63 16.80 4.12
C PHE A 36 -29.87 16.95 2.78
N LEU A 37 -30.24 16.18 1.76
CA LEU A 37 -29.65 16.26 0.42
C LEU A 37 -29.86 17.63 -0.19
N ALA A 38 -31.08 18.20 -0.08
CA ALA A 38 -31.38 19.54 -0.56
C ALA A 38 -30.52 20.61 0.17
N GLN A 39 -30.34 20.50 1.48
CA GLN A 39 -29.50 21.40 2.26
C GLN A 39 -28.02 21.32 1.87
N GLN A 40 -27.53 20.12 1.57
CA GLN A 40 -26.13 19.87 1.18
C GLN A 40 -25.89 20.05 -0.31
N GLN A 41 -26.93 20.35 -1.11
CA GLN A 41 -26.88 20.45 -2.58
C GLN A 41 -26.36 19.16 -3.23
N ILE A 42 -26.67 18.00 -2.65
CA ILE A 42 -26.30 16.69 -3.17
C ILE A 42 -27.43 16.16 -4.05
N ILE A 43 -27.10 15.82 -5.30
CA ILE A 43 -28.01 15.21 -6.26
C ILE A 43 -27.53 13.78 -6.49
N LEU A 44 -28.29 12.79 -5.96
CA LEU A 44 -27.89 11.38 -6.02
C LEU A 44 -27.85 10.84 -7.44
N GLU A 45 -28.68 11.34 -8.36
CA GLU A 45 -28.67 10.99 -9.78
C GLU A 45 -27.37 11.40 -10.47
N ASP A 46 -26.83 12.56 -10.12
CA ASP A 46 -25.52 13.02 -10.62
C ASP A 46 -24.40 12.14 -10.07
N ASP A 47 -24.48 11.76 -8.80
CA ASP A 47 -23.51 10.84 -8.16
C ASP A 47 -23.55 9.44 -8.84
N VAL A 48 -24.73 8.93 -9.18
CA VAL A 48 -24.88 7.66 -9.92
C VAL A 48 -24.25 7.78 -11.31
N THR A 49 -24.50 8.89 -12.00
CA THR A 49 -23.94 9.15 -13.33
C THR A 49 -22.43 9.24 -13.30
N ALA A 50 -21.88 9.98 -12.34
CA ALA A 50 -20.44 10.09 -12.13
C ALA A 50 -19.82 8.73 -11.73
N GLY A 51 -20.51 7.95 -10.90
CA GLY A 51 -20.08 6.62 -10.50
C GLY A 51 -20.05 5.63 -11.68
N ALA A 52 -21.04 5.66 -12.57
CA ALA A 52 -21.06 4.83 -13.78
C ALA A 52 -19.94 5.21 -14.76
N ALA A 53 -19.66 6.51 -14.93
CA ALA A 53 -18.52 6.98 -15.72
C ALA A 53 -17.18 6.55 -15.08
N ALA A 54 -17.04 6.67 -13.76
CA ALA A 54 -15.86 6.21 -13.03
C ALA A 54 -15.66 4.68 -13.19
N GLN A 55 -16.73 3.89 -13.22
CA GLN A 55 -16.66 2.45 -13.46
C GLN A 55 -16.13 2.11 -14.85
N THR A 56 -16.48 2.90 -15.87
CA THR A 56 -15.94 2.74 -17.23
C THR A 56 -14.43 2.95 -17.24
N HIS A 57 -13.94 4.00 -16.58
CA HIS A 57 -12.51 4.27 -16.44
C HIS A 57 -11.80 3.16 -15.63
N ASP A 58 -12.41 2.63 -14.57
CA ASP A 58 -11.82 1.50 -13.81
C ASP A 58 -11.70 0.23 -14.66
N ALA A 59 -12.68 -0.07 -15.51
CA ALA A 59 -12.63 -1.19 -16.44
C ALA A 59 -11.51 -1.00 -17.50
N SER A 60 -11.40 0.20 -18.07
CA SER A 60 -10.32 0.57 -19.02
C SER A 60 -8.95 0.44 -18.39
N ARG A 61 -8.79 0.94 -17.15
CA ARG A 61 -7.58 0.79 -16.35
C ARG A 61 -7.18 -0.67 -16.17
N ALA A 62 -8.13 -1.52 -15.81
CA ALA A 62 -7.89 -2.95 -15.58
C ALA A 62 -7.43 -3.66 -16.88
N LEU A 63 -8.01 -3.31 -18.02
CA LEU A 63 -7.62 -3.83 -19.33
C LEU A 63 -6.19 -3.39 -19.70
N LEU A 64 -5.89 -2.10 -19.58
CA LEU A 64 -4.57 -1.53 -19.88
C LEU A 64 -3.47 -2.10 -18.98
N SER A 65 -3.77 -2.34 -17.71
CA SER A 65 -2.86 -2.99 -16.78
C SER A 65 -2.50 -4.42 -17.21
N LYS A 66 -3.48 -5.20 -17.69
CA LYS A 66 -3.25 -6.53 -18.26
C LYS A 66 -2.44 -6.46 -19.56
N GLN A 67 -2.73 -5.50 -20.43
CA GLN A 67 -1.98 -5.30 -21.68
C GLN A 67 -0.51 -4.94 -21.38
N SER A 68 -0.29 -4.03 -20.44
CA SER A 68 1.04 -3.67 -19.97
C SER A 68 1.83 -4.90 -19.50
N GLU A 69 1.24 -5.73 -18.65
CA GLU A 69 1.90 -6.94 -18.17
C GLU A 69 2.21 -7.93 -19.32
N ASN A 70 1.30 -8.10 -20.28
CA ASN A 70 1.52 -8.94 -21.46
C ASN A 70 2.70 -8.42 -22.30
N PHE A 71 2.80 -7.11 -22.54
CA PHE A 71 3.92 -6.52 -23.26
C PHE A 71 5.24 -6.71 -22.51
N ARG A 72 5.24 -6.60 -21.19
CA ARG A 72 6.41 -6.88 -20.36
C ARG A 72 6.88 -8.33 -20.54
N GLN A 73 5.96 -9.29 -20.50
CA GLN A 73 6.28 -10.70 -20.69
C GLN A 73 6.81 -11.00 -22.11
N LEU A 74 6.21 -10.42 -23.14
CA LEU A 74 6.68 -10.55 -24.52
C LEU A 74 8.07 -9.95 -24.68
N ARG A 75 8.33 -8.76 -24.15
CA ARG A 75 9.64 -8.14 -24.11
C ARG A 75 10.69 -9.08 -23.52
N ASP A 76 10.41 -9.61 -22.33
CA ASP A 76 11.33 -10.46 -21.61
C ASP A 76 11.59 -11.78 -22.37
N ASN A 77 10.56 -12.34 -22.98
CA ASN A 77 10.68 -13.56 -23.79
C ASN A 77 11.54 -13.34 -25.04
N TYR A 78 11.31 -12.26 -25.80
CA TYR A 78 12.11 -11.94 -26.97
C TYR A 78 13.57 -11.64 -26.62
N PHE A 79 13.83 -11.01 -25.50
CA PHE A 79 15.18 -10.62 -25.09
C PHE A 79 15.97 -11.74 -24.40
N LYS A 80 15.33 -12.79 -23.92
CA LYS A 80 15.96 -13.87 -23.13
C LYS A 80 17.11 -14.55 -23.88
N THR A 81 16.87 -14.98 -25.11
CA THR A 81 17.88 -15.68 -25.94
C THR A 81 19.00 -14.75 -26.35
N PRO A 82 18.76 -13.56 -26.96
CA PRO A 82 19.81 -12.59 -27.25
C PRO A 82 20.69 -12.26 -26.06
N TRP A 83 20.08 -12.10 -24.87
CA TRP A 83 20.83 -11.81 -23.64
C TRP A 83 21.73 -12.97 -23.21
N ALA A 84 21.27 -14.22 -23.34
CA ALA A 84 22.08 -15.40 -23.07
C ALA A 84 23.26 -15.52 -24.04
N HIS A 85 23.02 -15.27 -25.32
CA HIS A 85 24.08 -15.26 -26.34
C HIS A 85 25.10 -14.15 -26.08
N LEU A 86 24.67 -12.94 -25.77
CA LEU A 86 25.55 -11.84 -25.40
C LEU A 86 26.42 -12.19 -24.19
N THR A 87 25.83 -12.71 -23.12
CA THR A 87 26.56 -13.01 -21.88
C THR A 87 27.56 -14.16 -22.09
N GLY A 88 27.20 -15.17 -22.89
CA GLY A 88 28.13 -16.23 -23.31
C GLY A 88 29.29 -15.69 -24.15
N SER A 89 29.00 -14.85 -25.14
CA SER A 89 29.99 -14.16 -25.96
C SER A 89 30.93 -13.28 -25.14
N ALA A 90 30.40 -12.59 -24.15
CA ALA A 90 31.20 -11.76 -23.24
C ALA A 90 32.19 -12.58 -22.41
N GLN A 91 31.81 -13.77 -21.96
CA GLN A 91 32.73 -14.67 -21.26
C GLN A 91 33.83 -15.22 -22.20
N PHE A 92 33.48 -15.54 -23.45
CA PHE A 92 34.47 -15.92 -24.47
C PHE A 92 35.46 -14.79 -24.73
N LEU A 93 34.99 -13.57 -24.99
CA LEU A 93 35.85 -12.39 -25.20
C LEU A 93 36.73 -12.11 -23.99
N LYS A 94 36.22 -12.31 -22.77
CA LYS A 94 37.01 -12.16 -21.54
C LYS A 94 38.20 -13.13 -21.49
N GLN A 95 38.04 -14.34 -21.98
CA GLN A 95 39.11 -15.30 -22.08
C GLN A 95 40.09 -14.94 -23.23
N PHE A 96 39.55 -14.50 -24.37
CA PHE A 96 40.32 -14.06 -25.51
C PHE A 96 41.23 -12.86 -25.16
N TYR A 97 40.69 -11.86 -24.43
CA TYR A 97 41.45 -10.69 -23.99
C TYR A 97 42.02 -10.84 -22.58
N LYS A 98 42.40 -12.03 -22.14
CA LYS A 98 42.84 -12.32 -20.76
C LYS A 98 43.93 -11.38 -20.22
N GLY A 99 44.84 -10.87 -21.10
CA GLY A 99 45.90 -9.92 -20.73
C GLY A 99 45.47 -8.45 -20.80
N ASN A 100 44.33 -8.12 -21.42
CA ASN A 100 43.83 -6.76 -21.61
C ASN A 100 42.30 -6.70 -21.56
N THR A 101 41.74 -6.95 -20.40
CA THR A 101 40.27 -6.96 -20.20
C THR A 101 39.59 -5.61 -20.49
N LYS A 102 40.36 -4.50 -20.56
CA LYS A 102 39.85 -3.20 -20.96
C LYS A 102 39.30 -3.16 -22.37
N GLU A 103 39.78 -4.03 -23.25
CA GLU A 103 39.27 -4.20 -24.62
C GLU A 103 37.76 -4.57 -24.65
N LEU A 104 37.25 -5.19 -23.61
CA LEU A 104 35.83 -5.47 -23.48
C LEU A 104 34.97 -4.17 -23.43
N GLY A 105 35.55 -3.04 -23.02
CA GLY A 105 34.91 -1.75 -23.12
C GLY A 105 34.55 -1.34 -24.54
N ASN A 106 35.39 -1.69 -25.51
CA ASN A 106 35.16 -1.46 -26.94
C ASN A 106 33.98 -2.28 -27.50
N TRP A 107 33.54 -3.31 -26.75
CA TRP A 107 32.37 -4.14 -27.05
C TRP A 107 31.12 -3.69 -26.28
N GLY A 108 31.15 -2.53 -25.61
CA GLY A 108 30.04 -1.96 -24.84
C GLY A 108 29.92 -2.48 -23.41
N PHE A 109 30.84 -3.32 -22.93
CA PHE A 109 30.75 -3.84 -21.55
C PHE A 109 31.39 -2.88 -20.56
N SER A 110 30.70 -2.67 -19.42
CA SER A 110 31.29 -1.99 -18.25
C SER A 110 32.16 -2.99 -17.48
N ILE A 111 33.45 -2.65 -17.29
CA ILE A 111 34.42 -3.51 -16.61
C ILE A 111 34.87 -2.86 -15.32
N THR A 112 34.80 -3.60 -14.22
CA THR A 112 35.35 -3.18 -12.94
C THR A 112 36.88 -3.23 -12.94
N ASP A 113 37.53 -2.53 -11.99
CA ASP A 113 38.98 -2.58 -11.83
C ASP A 113 39.52 -4.01 -11.61
N SER A 114 38.71 -4.89 -11.05
CA SER A 114 39.03 -6.32 -10.89
C SER A 114 38.82 -7.16 -12.14
N GLY A 115 38.46 -6.54 -13.28
CA GLY A 115 38.21 -7.22 -14.55
C GLY A 115 36.88 -8.00 -14.60
N LYS A 116 35.92 -7.67 -13.72
CA LYS A 116 34.59 -8.28 -13.76
C LYS A 116 33.67 -7.48 -14.69
N ILE A 117 32.92 -8.19 -15.55
CA ILE A 117 31.88 -7.58 -16.36
C ILE A 117 30.69 -7.22 -15.48
N ASN A 118 30.25 -5.95 -15.51
CA ASN A 118 29.09 -5.46 -14.82
C ASN A 118 27.89 -5.38 -15.78
N TYR A 119 26.84 -6.13 -15.49
CA TYR A 119 25.62 -6.12 -16.27
C TYR A 119 24.55 -5.27 -15.57
N PRO A 120 23.99 -4.24 -16.24
CA PRO A 120 22.98 -3.39 -15.63
C PRO A 120 21.67 -4.16 -15.42
N PRO A 121 20.89 -3.78 -14.39
CA PRO A 121 19.58 -4.38 -14.12
C PRO A 121 18.49 -3.89 -15.09
N ALA A 122 18.59 -2.63 -15.57
CA ALA A 122 17.56 -2.04 -16.42
C ALA A 122 17.58 -2.62 -17.84
N PHE A 123 16.40 -2.88 -18.39
CA PHE A 123 16.23 -3.45 -19.73
C PHE A 123 16.85 -2.55 -20.83
N ILE A 124 16.63 -1.24 -20.76
CA ILE A 124 17.13 -0.28 -21.75
C ILE A 124 18.67 -0.30 -21.80
N ASP A 125 19.32 -0.34 -20.65
CA ASP A 125 20.79 -0.39 -20.60
C ASP A 125 21.34 -1.71 -21.15
N ARG A 126 20.62 -2.82 -20.91
CA ARG A 126 20.97 -4.13 -21.50
C ARG A 126 20.86 -4.13 -23.03
N MET A 127 19.82 -3.48 -23.55
CA MET A 127 19.65 -3.28 -24.99
C MET A 127 20.81 -2.46 -25.58
N ALA A 128 21.20 -1.37 -24.91
CA ALA A 128 22.31 -0.54 -25.35
C ALA A 128 23.62 -1.33 -25.41
N ILE A 129 23.88 -2.21 -24.42
CA ILE A 129 25.04 -3.12 -24.46
C ILE A 129 24.94 -4.06 -25.65
N PHE A 130 23.77 -4.68 -25.91
CA PHE A 130 23.60 -5.58 -27.04
C PHE A 130 23.84 -4.84 -28.36
N GLN A 131 23.35 -3.64 -28.53
CA GLN A 131 23.57 -2.83 -29.73
C GLN A 131 25.06 -2.52 -29.92
N ALA A 132 25.74 -2.00 -28.91
CA ALA A 132 27.18 -1.72 -28.98
C ALA A 132 28.01 -2.96 -29.28
N PHE A 133 27.65 -4.11 -28.70
CA PHE A 133 28.28 -5.40 -28.96
C PHE A 133 28.08 -5.84 -30.42
N ASN A 134 26.86 -5.73 -30.93
CA ASN A 134 26.55 -6.12 -32.32
C ASN A 134 27.25 -5.19 -33.33
N ASP A 135 27.22 -3.87 -33.10
CA ASP A 135 27.90 -2.89 -33.93
C ASP A 135 29.42 -3.12 -33.96
N LYS A 136 30.01 -3.44 -32.81
CA LYS A 136 31.43 -3.77 -32.73
C LYS A 136 31.72 -5.04 -33.51
N ASN A 137 30.90 -6.09 -33.40
CA ASN A 137 31.08 -7.31 -34.18
C ASN A 137 30.97 -7.04 -35.69
N GLN A 138 30.03 -6.23 -36.13
CA GLN A 138 29.84 -5.84 -37.52
C GLN A 138 30.94 -4.92 -38.06
N SER A 139 31.72 -4.26 -37.19
CA SER A 139 32.85 -3.42 -37.62
C SER A 139 34.05 -4.19 -38.15
N TYR A 140 34.08 -5.48 -37.97
CA TYR A 140 35.11 -6.36 -38.57
C TYR A 140 34.69 -6.79 -39.96
N ALA A 141 35.66 -7.04 -40.83
CA ALA A 141 35.40 -7.71 -42.12
C ALA A 141 34.84 -9.12 -41.89
N GLU A 142 34.18 -9.67 -42.91
CA GLU A 142 33.57 -10.99 -42.83
C GLU A 142 34.61 -12.05 -42.43
N GLY A 143 34.31 -12.78 -41.36
CA GLY A 143 35.18 -13.81 -40.81
C GLY A 143 36.34 -13.34 -39.93
N GLU A 144 36.61 -12.03 -39.84
CA GLU A 144 37.75 -11.49 -39.08
C GLU A 144 37.42 -11.16 -37.61
N SER A 145 36.13 -11.19 -37.22
CA SER A 145 35.75 -10.95 -35.83
C SER A 145 36.34 -12.01 -34.89
N PRO A 146 36.96 -11.61 -33.77
CA PRO A 146 37.45 -12.55 -32.77
C PRO A 146 36.34 -13.44 -32.18
N LEU A 147 35.09 -13.07 -32.35
CA LEU A 147 33.91 -13.85 -31.94
C LEU A 147 33.56 -14.96 -32.94
N GLN A 148 33.97 -14.87 -34.22
CA GLN A 148 33.51 -15.77 -35.28
C GLN A 148 33.64 -17.26 -34.92
N PRO A 149 34.76 -17.76 -34.34
CA PRO A 149 34.87 -19.16 -33.96
C PRO A 149 33.83 -19.57 -32.90
N TYR A 150 33.55 -18.70 -31.92
CA TYR A 150 32.57 -18.95 -30.88
C TYR A 150 31.14 -18.94 -31.42
N LEU A 151 30.78 -17.94 -32.23
CA LEU A 151 29.45 -17.84 -32.84
C LEU A 151 29.14 -19.07 -33.69
N THR A 152 30.12 -19.53 -34.51
CA THR A 152 29.98 -20.72 -35.33
C THR A 152 29.83 -21.99 -34.48
N GLN A 153 30.64 -22.16 -33.45
CA GLN A 153 30.61 -23.32 -32.56
C GLN A 153 29.28 -23.41 -31.79
N GLN A 154 28.76 -22.25 -31.34
CA GLN A 154 27.52 -22.18 -30.59
C GLN A 154 26.26 -22.02 -31.46
N GLN A 155 26.41 -21.98 -32.78
CA GLN A 155 25.35 -21.76 -33.78
C GLN A 155 24.54 -20.46 -33.50
N ILE A 156 25.23 -19.42 -33.03
CA ILE A 156 24.61 -18.11 -32.72
C ILE A 156 24.55 -17.29 -34.00
N ASN A 157 23.32 -16.76 -34.28
CA ASN A 157 23.06 -15.81 -35.34
C ASN A 157 22.71 -14.44 -34.79
N LEU A 158 23.66 -13.54 -34.73
CA LEU A 158 23.48 -12.19 -34.18
C LEU A 158 22.49 -11.34 -34.98
N THR A 159 22.30 -11.59 -36.28
CA THR A 159 21.27 -10.91 -37.09
C THR A 159 19.85 -11.31 -36.62
N SER A 160 19.66 -12.61 -36.36
CA SER A 160 18.41 -13.10 -35.77
C SER A 160 18.17 -12.52 -34.38
N ASP A 161 19.20 -12.48 -33.53
CA ASP A 161 19.15 -11.90 -32.20
C ASP A 161 18.81 -10.40 -32.24
N ALA A 162 19.38 -9.64 -33.18
CA ALA A 162 19.03 -8.24 -33.38
C ALA A 162 17.56 -8.06 -33.75
N GLY A 163 16.99 -8.96 -34.54
CA GLY A 163 15.54 -8.99 -34.83
C GLY A 163 14.71 -9.20 -33.57
N PHE A 164 15.09 -10.12 -32.68
CA PHE A 164 14.42 -10.33 -31.40
C PHE A 164 14.59 -9.14 -30.46
N VAL A 165 15.76 -8.52 -30.41
CA VAL A 165 15.98 -7.28 -29.61
C VAL A 165 15.11 -6.13 -30.11
N SER A 166 14.93 -5.99 -31.43
CA SER A 166 14.01 -5.00 -32.01
C SER A 166 12.56 -5.24 -31.59
N GLN A 167 12.11 -6.49 -31.60
CA GLN A 167 10.77 -6.86 -31.10
C GLN A 167 10.62 -6.59 -29.61
N ALA A 168 11.65 -6.90 -28.82
CA ALA A 168 11.66 -6.58 -27.39
C ALA A 168 11.59 -5.06 -27.15
N ALA A 169 12.28 -4.24 -27.94
CA ALA A 169 12.22 -2.78 -27.88
C ALA A 169 10.80 -2.25 -28.17
N THR A 170 10.15 -2.80 -29.21
CA THR A 170 8.76 -2.44 -29.54
C THR A 170 7.81 -2.78 -28.39
N ASN A 171 7.97 -3.97 -27.78
CA ASN A 171 7.16 -4.36 -26.62
C ASN A 171 7.45 -3.50 -25.38
N GLN A 172 8.71 -3.03 -25.20
CA GLN A 172 9.05 -2.08 -24.13
C GLN A 172 8.29 -0.75 -24.28
N THR A 173 8.24 -0.22 -25.50
CA THR A 173 7.48 1.02 -25.81
C THR A 173 5.99 0.81 -25.54
N SER A 174 5.41 -0.31 -26.01
CA SER A 174 4.02 -0.66 -25.77
C SER A 174 3.70 -0.85 -24.29
N PHE A 175 4.61 -1.46 -23.53
CA PHE A 175 4.52 -1.60 -22.08
C PHE A 175 4.42 -0.24 -21.39
N ILE A 176 5.33 0.68 -21.70
CA ILE A 176 5.35 2.03 -21.12
C ILE A 176 4.07 2.78 -21.47
N THR A 177 3.66 2.75 -22.73
CA THR A 177 2.44 3.44 -23.19
C THR A 177 1.19 2.91 -22.48
N ALA A 178 1.02 1.59 -22.40
CA ALA A 178 -0.12 0.99 -21.72
C ALA A 178 -0.12 1.28 -20.21
N ALA A 179 1.04 1.31 -19.57
CA ALA A 179 1.19 1.68 -18.17
C ALA A 179 0.77 3.14 -17.92
N GLN A 180 1.26 4.08 -18.73
CA GLN A 180 0.89 5.50 -18.65
C GLN A 180 -0.61 5.72 -18.88
N GLN A 181 -1.19 5.05 -19.88
CA GLN A 181 -2.64 5.11 -20.13
C GLN A 181 -3.43 4.56 -18.94
N SER A 182 -2.98 3.48 -18.30
CA SER A 182 -3.61 2.93 -17.09
C SER A 182 -3.57 3.92 -15.90
N GLU A 183 -2.49 4.67 -15.76
CA GLU A 183 -2.39 5.74 -14.76
C GLU A 183 -3.37 6.89 -15.06
N ASN A 184 -3.46 7.33 -16.31
CA ASN A 184 -4.41 8.37 -16.74
C ASN A 184 -5.87 7.94 -16.47
N GLU A 185 -6.23 6.69 -16.77
CA GLU A 185 -7.57 6.16 -16.45
C GLU A 185 -7.84 6.15 -14.93
N THR A 186 -6.81 5.90 -14.11
CA THR A 186 -6.90 6.00 -12.65
C THR A 186 -7.19 7.43 -12.20
N GLU A 187 -6.53 8.42 -12.80
CA GLU A 187 -6.77 9.83 -12.52
C GLU A 187 -8.20 10.26 -12.90
N LEU A 188 -8.65 9.92 -14.10
CA LEU A 188 -10.00 10.23 -14.58
C LEU A 188 -11.07 9.59 -13.67
N ARG A 189 -10.91 8.30 -13.31
CA ARG A 189 -11.77 7.65 -12.33
C ARG A 189 -11.81 8.42 -11.01
N ASN A 190 -10.66 8.81 -10.49
CA ASN A 190 -10.59 9.50 -9.21
C ASN A 190 -11.20 10.89 -9.25
N GLN A 191 -11.02 11.64 -10.34
CA GLN A 191 -11.66 12.94 -10.53
C GLN A 191 -13.19 12.85 -10.45
N LEU A 192 -13.77 11.81 -11.03
CA LEU A 192 -15.22 11.57 -10.99
C LEU A 192 -15.69 11.02 -9.64
N TRP A 193 -14.90 10.12 -9.04
CA TRP A 193 -15.32 9.35 -7.88
C TRP A 193 -15.08 10.02 -6.52
N LEU A 194 -14.02 10.78 -6.36
CA LEU A 194 -13.70 11.38 -5.05
C LEU A 194 -14.79 12.33 -4.53
N PRO A 195 -15.45 13.17 -5.36
CA PRO A 195 -16.59 13.96 -4.92
C PRO A 195 -17.76 13.07 -4.45
N VAL A 196 -18.09 12.02 -5.20
CA VAL A 196 -19.13 11.07 -4.84
C VAL A 196 -18.83 10.37 -3.52
N LEU A 197 -17.59 9.94 -3.32
CA LEU A 197 -17.16 9.33 -2.06
C LEU A 197 -17.27 10.31 -0.87
N ALA A 198 -17.03 11.59 -1.12
CA ALA A 198 -17.25 12.63 -0.10
C ALA A 198 -18.74 12.73 0.27
N HIS A 199 -19.65 12.70 -0.72
CA HIS A 199 -21.09 12.68 -0.48
C HIS A 199 -21.52 11.44 0.31
N ILE A 200 -21.05 10.24 -0.05
CA ILE A 200 -21.31 9.00 0.71
C ILE A 200 -20.89 9.15 2.19
N LYS A 201 -19.71 9.75 2.45
CA LYS A 201 -19.23 9.99 3.82
C LYS A 201 -20.13 10.96 4.59
N ILE A 202 -20.56 12.03 3.94
CA ILE A 202 -21.45 13.04 4.53
C ILE A 202 -22.80 12.40 4.85
N ILE A 203 -23.39 11.66 3.92
CA ILE A 203 -24.65 10.93 4.08
C ILE A 203 -24.53 9.91 5.23
N GLY A 204 -23.47 9.12 5.23
CA GLY A 204 -23.20 8.16 6.30
C GLY A 204 -23.10 8.82 7.68
N GLY A 205 -22.40 9.94 7.77
CA GLY A 205 -22.31 10.74 9.01
C GLY A 205 -23.66 11.28 9.50
N PHE A 206 -24.50 11.73 8.58
CA PHE A 206 -25.87 12.16 8.89
C PHE A 206 -26.73 10.99 9.40
N LEU A 207 -26.77 9.89 8.68
CA LEU A 207 -27.55 8.70 9.06
C LEU A 207 -27.06 8.11 10.39
N MET A 208 -25.77 8.14 10.65
CA MET A 208 -25.20 7.70 11.94
C MET A 208 -25.73 8.51 13.12
N LYS A 209 -25.88 9.83 12.96
CA LYS A 209 -26.48 10.71 13.97
C LYS A 209 -27.97 10.44 14.13
N LEU A 210 -28.68 10.25 13.02
CA LEU A 210 -30.11 9.98 13.02
C LEU A 210 -30.43 8.65 13.72
N TYR A 211 -29.66 7.61 13.44
CA TYR A 211 -29.85 6.26 13.98
C TYR A 211 -28.95 5.95 15.20
N THR A 212 -28.57 6.96 15.98
CA THR A 212 -27.67 6.80 17.15
C THR A 212 -28.16 5.71 18.13
N ASN A 213 -29.48 5.60 18.33
CA ASN A 213 -30.07 4.60 19.21
C ASN A 213 -30.35 3.25 18.57
N ASN A 214 -30.23 3.15 17.23
CA ASN A 214 -30.40 1.92 16.48
C ASN A 214 -29.43 1.87 15.29
N PRO A 215 -28.11 1.76 15.52
CA PRO A 215 -27.11 1.79 14.45
C PRO A 215 -27.28 0.66 13.43
N LYS A 216 -27.91 -0.45 13.80
CA LYS A 216 -28.20 -1.56 12.86
C LYS A 216 -29.14 -1.18 11.72
N ALA A 217 -29.97 -0.13 11.90
CA ALA A 217 -30.81 0.40 10.83
C ALA A 217 -30.00 0.93 9.63
N LEU A 218 -28.71 1.27 9.82
CA LEU A 218 -27.80 1.66 8.75
C LEU A 218 -27.53 0.54 7.75
N GLY A 219 -27.73 -0.73 8.13
CA GLY A 219 -27.63 -1.88 7.22
C GLY A 219 -28.63 -1.81 6.06
N ALA A 220 -29.82 -1.23 6.28
CA ALA A 220 -30.80 -1.01 5.20
C ALA A 220 -30.30 -0.03 4.12
N TRP A 221 -29.34 0.85 4.47
CA TRP A 221 -28.67 1.79 3.56
C TRP A 221 -27.39 1.22 2.96
N GLY A 222 -27.04 -0.04 3.26
CA GLY A 222 -25.84 -0.71 2.80
C GLY A 222 -24.58 -0.46 3.64
N PHE A 223 -24.68 0.32 4.70
CA PHE A 223 -23.52 0.55 5.57
C PHE A 223 -23.28 -0.63 6.52
N VAL A 224 -22.01 -0.98 6.68
CA VAL A 224 -21.56 -1.89 7.72
C VAL A 224 -21.26 -1.09 8.98
N VAL A 225 -21.86 -1.49 10.08
CA VAL A 225 -21.62 -0.89 11.39
C VAL A 225 -20.74 -1.84 12.20
N ASP A 226 -19.56 -1.37 12.55
CA ASP A 226 -18.73 -2.09 13.50
C ASP A 226 -19.21 -1.76 14.91
N ASP A 227 -20.05 -2.64 15.46
CA ASP A 227 -20.49 -2.64 16.87
C ASP A 227 -19.65 -3.59 17.71
N SER A 228 -18.56 -4.13 17.15
CA SER A 228 -17.57 -4.82 17.99
C SER A 228 -17.10 -3.83 19.06
N THR A 229 -17.32 -4.20 20.30
CA THR A 229 -16.69 -3.52 21.44
C THR A 229 -15.20 -3.49 21.15
N GLN A 230 -14.64 -2.29 21.10
CA GLN A 230 -13.22 -2.14 20.80
C GLN A 230 -12.44 -3.15 21.63
N LYS A 231 -11.68 -4.03 20.96
CA LYS A 231 -10.92 -5.08 21.67
C LYS A 231 -10.04 -4.39 22.70
N PRO A 232 -10.09 -4.85 23.96
CA PRO A 232 -9.24 -4.31 25.00
C PRO A 232 -7.79 -4.34 24.55
N LYS A 233 -7.09 -3.19 24.70
CA LYS A 233 -5.67 -3.06 24.34
C LYS A 233 -4.86 -2.87 25.61
N LEU A 234 -3.73 -3.56 25.69
CA LEU A 234 -2.77 -3.35 26.75
C LEU A 234 -2.08 -2.00 26.55
N ARG A 235 -2.26 -1.07 27.48
CA ARG A 235 -1.61 0.25 27.46
C ARG A 235 -0.53 0.29 28.53
N THR A 236 0.70 0.54 28.10
CA THR A 236 1.81 0.82 28.99
C THR A 236 2.05 2.31 29.06
N THR A 237 2.14 2.85 30.27
CA THR A 237 2.32 4.28 30.54
C THR A 237 3.50 4.48 31.48
N LYS A 238 4.37 5.44 31.15
CA LYS A 238 5.46 5.92 32.03
C LYS A 238 5.02 7.22 32.68
N LEU A 239 5.34 7.38 33.95
CA LEU A 239 5.10 8.58 34.73
C LEU A 239 6.44 9.15 35.20
N LYS A 240 6.67 10.42 34.95
CA LYS A 240 7.78 11.16 35.49
C LYS A 240 7.66 11.33 37.02
N LEU A 241 8.66 11.91 37.63
CA LEU A 241 8.70 12.20 39.05
C LEU A 241 7.52 13.07 39.45
N GLY A 242 6.75 12.64 40.45
CA GLY A 242 5.57 13.37 40.92
C GLY A 242 4.40 13.50 39.92
N GLU A 243 4.48 12.90 38.76
CA GLU A 243 3.46 13.03 37.71
C GLU A 243 2.23 12.18 38.03
N GLN A 244 1.05 12.69 37.58
CA GLN A 244 -0.19 11.96 37.61
C GLN A 244 -0.82 11.89 36.21
N ILE A 245 -1.51 10.78 35.90
CA ILE A 245 -2.26 10.63 34.67
C ILE A 245 -3.63 9.98 34.93
N THR A 246 -4.65 10.50 34.24
CA THR A 246 -5.97 9.89 34.27
C THR A 246 -6.17 8.99 33.05
N THR A 247 -6.54 7.74 33.30
CA THR A 247 -6.80 6.74 32.27
C THR A 247 -8.28 6.39 32.27
N ASN A 248 -8.96 6.61 31.13
CA ASN A 248 -10.35 6.26 30.91
C ASN A 248 -10.47 4.88 30.23
N GLY A 249 -11.66 4.28 30.33
CA GLY A 249 -11.97 3.03 29.64
C GLY A 249 -11.21 1.80 30.17
N VAL A 250 -10.84 1.82 31.45
CA VAL A 250 -10.16 0.67 32.07
C VAL A 250 -11.12 -0.52 32.14
N VAL A 251 -10.64 -1.68 31.69
CA VAL A 251 -11.47 -2.89 31.54
C VAL A 251 -11.70 -3.55 32.88
N LEU A 252 -12.97 -3.75 33.25
CA LEU A 252 -13.33 -4.50 34.44
C LEU A 252 -12.90 -5.97 34.34
N GLY A 253 -12.37 -6.52 35.44
CA GLY A 253 -11.85 -7.88 35.48
C GLY A 253 -10.43 -8.04 34.93
N SER A 254 -9.82 -6.96 34.39
CA SER A 254 -8.39 -6.96 34.03
C SER A 254 -7.51 -6.64 35.24
N THR A 255 -6.21 -6.71 35.04
CA THR A 255 -5.22 -6.32 36.04
C THR A 255 -4.44 -5.09 35.61
N LEU A 256 -4.12 -4.22 36.56
CA LEU A 256 -3.11 -3.18 36.40
C LEU A 256 -1.81 -3.69 37.05
N SER A 257 -0.74 -3.70 36.29
CA SER A 257 0.58 -4.17 36.75
C SER A 257 1.54 -2.99 36.89
N ASN A 258 2.18 -2.87 38.03
CA ASN A 258 3.29 -1.96 38.23
C ASN A 258 4.59 -2.61 37.71
N THR A 259 5.09 -2.09 36.59
CA THR A 259 6.31 -2.58 35.92
C THR A 259 7.44 -1.56 35.99
N GLY A 260 7.30 -0.56 36.86
CA GLY A 260 8.27 0.52 37.10
C GLY A 260 9.27 0.21 38.21
N GLU A 261 9.97 1.25 38.64
CA GLU A 261 11.01 1.18 39.67
C GLU A 261 10.58 1.83 41.01
N THR A 262 9.31 2.17 41.14
CA THR A 262 8.73 2.77 42.36
C THR A 262 7.29 2.34 42.49
N ASP A 263 6.75 2.46 43.71
CA ASP A 263 5.34 2.22 43.97
C ASP A 263 4.46 3.26 43.25
N ILE A 264 3.24 2.87 42.90
CA ILE A 264 2.24 3.75 42.32
C ILE A 264 0.99 3.82 43.17
N HIS A 265 0.38 5.00 43.22
CA HIS A 265 -0.88 5.25 43.92
C HIS A 265 -2.02 5.32 42.89
N ILE A 266 -3.07 4.53 43.10
CA ILE A 266 -4.21 4.44 42.18
C ILE A 266 -5.45 4.94 42.88
N TYR A 267 -6.06 5.97 42.32
CA TYR A 267 -7.33 6.56 42.79
C TYR A 267 -8.46 6.19 41.82
N LYS A 268 -9.66 5.96 42.38
CA LYS A 268 -10.86 5.74 41.58
C LYS A 268 -11.37 7.08 41.05
N GLY A 269 -11.64 7.16 39.76
CA GLY A 269 -12.17 8.37 39.12
C GLY A 269 -11.07 9.31 38.55
N LYS A 270 -11.48 10.56 38.34
CA LYS A 270 -10.64 11.59 37.67
C LYS A 270 -9.78 12.43 38.63
N THR A 271 -9.93 12.20 39.93
CA THR A 271 -9.25 13.00 40.94
C THR A 271 -8.46 12.13 41.89
N THR A 272 -7.54 12.73 42.64
CA THR A 272 -6.77 12.09 43.71
C THR A 272 -7.44 12.17 45.07
N ALA A 273 -8.77 12.42 45.09
CA ALA A 273 -9.55 12.45 46.34
C ALA A 273 -9.77 11.02 46.86
N GLY A 274 -9.60 10.86 48.17
CA GLY A 274 -9.79 9.57 48.85
C GLY A 274 -8.52 8.79 49.11
N THR A 275 -8.67 7.57 49.64
CA THR A 275 -7.55 6.69 49.95
C THR A 275 -7.12 5.94 48.66
N PRO A 276 -5.86 6.05 48.25
CA PRO A 276 -5.35 5.31 47.06
C PRO A 276 -5.18 3.82 47.37
N SER A 277 -5.30 3.00 46.32
CA SER A 277 -4.74 1.66 46.32
C SER A 277 -3.25 1.77 45.94
N ILE A 278 -2.37 1.31 46.82
CA ILE A 278 -0.91 1.30 46.54
C ILE A 278 -0.59 -0.01 45.85
N VAL A 279 0.15 0.07 44.75
CA VAL A 279 0.64 -1.11 44.00
C VAL A 279 2.16 -1.06 43.99
N HIS A 280 2.77 -1.99 44.74
CA HIS A 280 4.21 -2.08 44.85
C HIS A 280 4.87 -2.55 43.56
N ILE A 281 6.17 -2.38 43.46
CA ILE A 281 6.97 -2.81 42.30
C ILE A 281 6.74 -4.31 42.02
N GLY A 282 6.37 -4.65 40.79
CA GLY A 282 6.08 -6.03 40.37
C GLY A 282 4.71 -6.57 40.78
N GLU A 283 3.95 -5.82 41.55
CA GLU A 283 2.59 -6.23 41.97
C GLU A 283 1.51 -5.89 40.91
N GLN A 284 0.34 -6.50 41.12
CA GLN A 284 -0.83 -6.32 40.30
C GLN A 284 -2.05 -5.97 41.14
N LEU A 285 -2.87 -5.04 40.63
CA LEU A 285 -4.16 -4.67 41.17
C LEU A 285 -5.28 -5.17 40.26
N GLY A 286 -6.19 -5.98 40.79
CA GLY A 286 -7.41 -6.40 40.08
C GLY A 286 -8.37 -5.22 39.90
N ILE A 287 -8.80 -4.99 38.66
CA ILE A 287 -9.72 -3.89 38.30
C ILE A 287 -11.16 -4.33 38.58
N GLN A 288 -11.74 -3.77 39.64
CA GLN A 288 -13.11 -4.02 40.10
C GLN A 288 -14.07 -2.92 39.69
N LYS A 289 -15.37 -3.11 39.99
CA LYS A 289 -16.40 -2.10 39.75
C LYS A 289 -16.00 -0.77 40.43
N GLY A 290 -16.08 0.33 39.68
CA GLY A 290 -15.67 1.67 40.11
C GLY A 290 -14.30 2.10 39.59
N TYR A 291 -13.52 1.23 38.95
CA TYR A 291 -12.23 1.57 38.36
C TYR A 291 -12.28 1.76 36.84
N SER A 292 -13.47 2.04 36.25
CA SER A 292 -13.56 2.32 34.78
C SER A 292 -12.80 3.58 34.36
N ILE A 293 -12.58 4.48 35.31
CA ILE A 293 -11.67 5.63 35.20
C ILE A 293 -10.76 5.59 36.42
N ILE A 294 -9.48 5.71 36.21
CA ILE A 294 -8.45 5.73 37.27
C ILE A 294 -7.52 6.92 37.10
N THR A 295 -7.07 7.47 38.21
CA THR A 295 -5.93 8.39 38.24
C THR A 295 -4.77 7.68 38.91
N VAL A 296 -3.66 7.52 38.16
CA VAL A 296 -2.41 6.91 38.63
C VAL A 296 -1.40 7.99 38.92
N VAL A 297 -0.82 7.96 40.12
CA VAL A 297 0.17 8.93 40.59
C VAL A 297 1.49 8.22 40.85
N ASN A 298 2.57 8.81 40.36
CA ASN A 298 3.91 8.47 40.82
C ASN A 298 4.27 9.32 42.05
N PRO A 299 4.27 8.77 43.27
CA PRO A 299 4.60 9.56 44.46
C PRO A 299 6.08 9.81 44.62
N SER A 300 6.94 9.15 43.86
CA SER A 300 8.38 9.27 43.94
C SER A 300 8.88 10.59 43.33
N LEU A 301 9.80 11.25 44.02
CA LEU A 301 10.53 12.43 43.53
C LEU A 301 11.91 12.09 42.98
N VAL A 302 12.26 10.80 42.92
CA VAL A 302 13.61 10.34 42.53
C VAL A 302 13.58 9.20 41.48
N LYS A 303 12.44 8.53 41.26
CA LYS A 303 12.33 7.42 40.33
C LYS A 303 11.10 7.54 39.44
N GLU A 304 11.22 7.16 38.16
CA GLU A 304 10.11 7.07 37.25
C GLU A 304 9.24 5.85 37.58
N ALA A 305 7.92 6.01 37.41
CA ALA A 305 6.96 4.91 37.51
C ALA A 305 6.58 4.41 36.12
N LYS A 306 6.20 3.13 36.03
CA LYS A 306 5.69 2.53 34.80
C LYS A 306 4.59 1.53 35.17
N PHE A 307 3.46 1.64 34.51
CA PHE A 307 2.37 0.68 34.70
C PHE A 307 1.77 0.24 33.38
N THR A 308 1.13 -0.90 33.41
CA THR A 308 0.45 -1.49 32.28
C THR A 308 -0.97 -1.87 32.67
N VAL A 309 -1.96 -1.46 31.89
CA VAL A 309 -3.37 -1.73 32.15
C VAL A 309 -4.11 -1.94 30.83
N MET A 310 -5.16 -2.76 30.86
CA MET A 310 -6.01 -3.00 29.71
C MET A 310 -7.08 -1.92 29.62
N VAL A 311 -7.16 -1.25 28.47
CA VAL A 311 -8.13 -0.17 28.22
C VAL A 311 -8.95 -0.43 26.95
N VAL A 312 -10.16 0.10 26.94
CA VAL A 312 -11.01 0.23 25.75
C VAL A 312 -11.08 1.72 25.44
N ASN A 313 -10.72 2.10 24.21
CA ASN A 313 -10.73 3.51 23.77
C ASN A 313 -12.15 4.01 23.50
#